data_077cc315333817be1f8544fc742943e9
#
_entry.id   077cc315333817be1f8544fc742943e9
#
_cell.length_a   1.000
_cell.length_b   1.000
_cell.length_c   1.000
_cell.angle_alpha   90.00
_cell.angle_beta   90.00
_cell.angle_gamma   90.00
#
_symmetry.space_group_name_H-M   'P 1'
#
loop_
_entity.id
_entity.type
_entity.pdbx_description
1 polymer ?
#
loop_
_entity_poly.entity_id
_entity_poly.type
_entity_poly.pdbx_seq_one_letter_code
_entity_poly.pdbx_strand_id
1 'polypeptide(L)'
;GLQGLTDTLRWLGSSELIHFLRTPALFRFYAMLVLFFSFVFLNIPRIDFFLCAILFLIVFITMFYFDDDTLLKKMLCFYLIGTIVFLAFFSLGLSKTLEASLPYPGDWLTIAFIIVYAIYVWILIRNVPPLRTKYRTALILTVVAPFTIGPIFKYFLLVPMPTEGMVVAVLDAIWYWDF
;
A
#
# COMPACT_ATOMS: atom_id res chain seq x y z
N GLY A 1 -6.98 2.23 -42.35
CA GLY A 1 -6.77 3.47 -41.65
C GLY A 1 -7.98 4.05 -40.92
N LEU A 2 -8.83 4.82 -41.59
CA LEU A 2 -9.93 5.59 -40.95
C LEU A 2 -11.06 4.72 -40.42
N GLN A 3 -11.35 3.57 -41.02
CA GLN A 3 -12.38 2.64 -40.54
C GLN A 3 -12.02 2.01 -39.21
N GLY A 4 -10.76 1.67 -38.98
CA GLY A 4 -10.33 1.12 -37.68
C GLY A 4 -10.40 2.12 -36.55
N LEU A 5 -10.20 3.42 -36.82
CA LEU A 5 -10.34 4.49 -35.81
C LEU A 5 -11.82 4.72 -35.43
N THR A 6 -12.73 4.67 -36.41
CA THR A 6 -14.17 4.80 -36.14
C THR A 6 -14.73 3.60 -35.37
N ASP A 7 -14.23 2.40 -35.65
CA ASP A 7 -14.63 1.17 -34.95
C ASP A 7 -14.11 1.15 -33.50
N THR A 8 -12.85 1.59 -33.26
CA THR A 8 -12.32 1.76 -31.91
C THR A 8 -13.04 2.85 -31.12
N LEU A 9 -13.39 3.98 -31.73
CA LEU A 9 -14.15 5.04 -31.07
C LEU A 9 -15.60 4.61 -30.75
N ARG A 10 -16.23 3.83 -31.65
CA ARG A 10 -17.54 3.22 -31.39
C ARG A 10 -17.47 2.20 -30.25
N TRP A 11 -16.43 1.38 -30.20
CA TRP A 11 -16.23 0.43 -29.12
C TRP A 11 -15.99 1.12 -27.77
N LEU A 12 -15.22 2.22 -27.75
CA LEU A 12 -14.99 3.04 -26.55
C LEU A 12 -16.28 3.68 -25.97
N GLY A 13 -17.29 3.89 -26.80
CA GLY A 13 -18.61 4.41 -26.37
C GLY A 13 -19.69 3.34 -26.19
N SER A 14 -19.35 2.05 -26.34
CA SER A 14 -20.34 0.97 -26.33
C SER A 14 -20.63 0.46 -24.91
N SER A 15 -21.85 -0.09 -24.74
CA SER A 15 -22.22 -0.83 -23.52
C SER A 15 -21.33 -2.06 -23.26
N GLU A 16 -20.68 -2.59 -24.30
CA GLU A 16 -19.74 -3.69 -24.22
C GLU A 16 -18.46 -3.30 -23.46
N LEU A 17 -17.97 -2.08 -23.66
CA LEU A 17 -16.83 -1.56 -22.88
C LEU A 17 -17.18 -1.45 -21.40
N ILE A 18 -18.37 -0.96 -21.08
CA ILE A 18 -18.83 -0.86 -19.68
C ILE A 18 -18.97 -2.25 -19.06
N HIS A 19 -19.48 -3.22 -19.81
CA HIS A 19 -19.60 -4.61 -19.38
C HIS A 19 -18.21 -5.25 -19.20
N PHE A 20 -17.29 -5.01 -20.13
CA PHE A 20 -15.90 -5.45 -20.06
C PHE A 20 -15.18 -4.83 -18.85
N LEU A 21 -15.33 -3.53 -18.59
CA LEU A 21 -14.77 -2.84 -17.43
C LEU A 21 -15.33 -3.31 -16.09
N ARG A 22 -16.50 -3.96 -16.08
CA ARG A 22 -17.12 -4.55 -14.89
C ARG A 22 -16.74 -6.00 -14.63
N THR A 23 -15.94 -6.61 -15.52
CA THR A 23 -15.46 -8.00 -15.28
C THR A 23 -14.59 -8.06 -14.01
N PRO A 24 -14.73 -9.11 -13.19
CA PRO A 24 -13.94 -9.27 -11.95
C PRO A 24 -12.43 -9.21 -12.19
N ALA A 25 -11.96 -9.76 -13.31
CA ALA A 25 -10.54 -9.75 -13.67
C ALA A 25 -10.00 -8.34 -13.89
N LEU A 26 -10.75 -7.48 -14.60
CA LEU A 26 -10.38 -6.09 -14.81
C LEU A 26 -10.46 -5.27 -13.53
N PHE A 27 -11.45 -5.52 -12.69
CA PHE A 27 -11.53 -4.86 -11.40
C PHE A 27 -10.30 -5.16 -10.53
N ARG A 28 -9.84 -6.42 -10.50
CA ARG A 28 -8.58 -6.81 -9.83
C ARG A 28 -7.38 -6.10 -10.44
N PHE A 29 -7.32 -5.99 -11.76
CA PHE A 29 -6.25 -5.28 -12.46
C PHE A 29 -6.23 -3.77 -12.09
N TYR A 30 -7.38 -3.09 -12.12
CA TYR A 30 -7.46 -1.69 -11.71
C TYR A 30 -7.14 -1.49 -10.23
N ALA A 31 -7.58 -2.39 -9.36
CA ALA A 31 -7.23 -2.35 -7.95
C ALA A 31 -5.71 -2.44 -7.75
N MET A 32 -5.03 -3.31 -8.50
CA MET A 32 -3.58 -3.41 -8.51
C MET A 32 -2.92 -2.11 -9.00
N LEU A 33 -3.38 -1.55 -10.12
CA LEU A 33 -2.85 -0.30 -10.65
C LEU A 33 -2.98 0.86 -9.65
N VAL A 34 -4.14 1.01 -9.02
CA VAL A 34 -4.39 2.04 -8.01
C VAL A 34 -3.45 1.87 -6.83
N LEU A 35 -3.25 0.64 -6.36
CA LEU A 35 -2.35 0.34 -5.26
C LEU A 35 -0.89 0.68 -5.60
N PHE A 36 -0.40 0.27 -6.77
CA PHE A 36 0.95 0.62 -7.24
C PHE A 36 1.12 2.12 -7.46
N PHE A 37 0.14 2.77 -8.07
CA PHE A 37 0.19 4.22 -8.30
C PHE A 37 0.26 4.98 -6.97
N SER A 38 -0.59 4.62 -6.01
CA SER A 38 -0.57 5.19 -4.66
C SER A 38 0.76 4.93 -3.95
N PHE A 39 1.32 3.72 -4.07
CA PHE A 39 2.61 3.36 -3.50
C PHE A 39 3.73 4.24 -4.04
N VAL A 40 3.86 4.34 -5.38
CA VAL A 40 4.98 5.05 -6.03
C VAL A 40 4.85 6.56 -5.89
N PHE A 41 3.68 7.14 -6.13
CA PHE A 41 3.52 8.59 -6.24
C PHE A 41 3.10 9.28 -4.95
N LEU A 42 2.40 8.56 -4.06
CA LEU A 42 1.95 9.14 -2.80
C LEU A 42 2.84 8.73 -1.62
N ASN A 43 3.08 7.43 -1.45
CA ASN A 43 3.69 6.91 -0.24
C ASN A 43 5.22 7.04 -0.26
N ILE A 44 5.92 6.55 -1.29
CA ILE A 44 7.39 6.56 -1.36
C ILE A 44 8.00 7.95 -1.11
N PRO A 45 7.49 9.06 -1.67
CA PRO A 45 8.11 10.37 -1.48
C PRO A 45 7.89 11.00 -0.10
N ARG A 46 7.02 10.44 0.75
CA ARG A 46 6.50 11.11 1.96
C ARG A 46 6.59 10.30 3.24
N ILE A 47 6.80 9.01 3.13
CA ILE A 47 6.75 8.04 4.23
C ILE A 47 8.05 7.25 4.23
N ASP A 48 8.52 6.84 5.41
CA ASP A 48 9.66 5.92 5.55
C ASP A 48 9.52 4.71 4.61
N PHE A 49 10.61 4.36 3.94
CA PHE A 49 10.61 3.28 2.94
C PHE A 49 10.10 1.94 3.50
N PHE A 50 10.51 1.58 4.72
CA PHE A 50 10.07 0.32 5.36
C PHE A 50 8.58 0.33 5.67
N LEU A 51 8.07 1.44 6.22
CA LEU A 51 6.65 1.58 6.51
C LEU A 51 5.81 1.59 5.23
N CYS A 52 6.32 2.26 4.20
CA CYS A 52 5.70 2.29 2.89
C CYS A 52 5.61 0.89 2.28
N ALA A 53 6.69 0.10 2.35
CA ALA A 53 6.73 -1.28 1.87
C ALA A 53 5.80 -2.20 2.69
N ILE A 54 5.77 -2.06 4.01
CA ILE A 54 4.85 -2.80 4.88
C ILE A 54 3.40 -2.48 4.52
N LEU A 55 3.05 -1.20 4.40
CA LEU A 55 1.70 -0.78 4.02
C LEU A 55 1.29 -1.35 2.65
N PHE A 56 2.17 -1.25 1.67
CA PHE A 56 1.93 -1.81 0.34
C PHE A 56 1.72 -3.32 0.41
N LEU A 57 2.63 -4.06 1.07
CA LEU A 57 2.59 -5.52 1.12
C LEU A 57 1.37 -6.04 1.88
N ILE A 58 1.00 -5.44 3.03
CA ILE A 58 -0.17 -5.90 3.78
C ILE A 58 -1.44 -5.74 2.96
N VAL A 59 -1.61 -4.60 2.27
CA VAL A 59 -2.78 -4.36 1.42
C VAL A 59 -2.75 -5.28 0.21
N PHE A 60 -1.62 -5.36 -0.50
CA PHE A 60 -1.46 -6.19 -1.70
C PHE A 60 -1.72 -7.68 -1.41
N ILE A 61 -1.04 -8.24 -0.41
CA ILE A 61 -1.16 -9.67 -0.09
C ILE A 61 -2.59 -9.99 0.37
N THR A 62 -3.17 -9.21 1.26
CA THR A 62 -4.53 -9.49 1.75
C THR A 62 -5.58 -9.37 0.66
N MET A 63 -5.47 -8.41 -0.25
CA MET A 63 -6.42 -8.22 -1.34
C MET A 63 -6.38 -9.36 -2.37
N PHE A 64 -5.19 -9.86 -2.71
CA PHE A 64 -5.03 -10.82 -3.81
C PHE A 64 -4.88 -12.27 -3.34
N TYR A 65 -4.32 -12.52 -2.16
CA TYR A 65 -4.11 -13.86 -1.63
C TYR A 65 -5.40 -14.53 -1.12
N PHE A 66 -6.41 -13.75 -0.71
CA PHE A 66 -7.67 -14.30 -0.24
C PHE A 66 -8.59 -14.79 -1.35
N ASP A 67 -8.37 -14.33 -2.57
CA ASP A 67 -9.10 -14.73 -3.77
C ASP A 67 -10.63 -14.61 -3.66
N ASP A 68 -11.11 -13.55 -2.99
CA ASP A 68 -12.52 -13.23 -2.79
C ASP A 68 -12.78 -11.79 -3.26
N ASP A 69 -13.60 -11.65 -4.30
CA ASP A 69 -13.90 -10.36 -4.91
C ASP A 69 -14.70 -9.42 -3.98
N THR A 70 -15.49 -9.99 -3.07
CA THR A 70 -16.26 -9.20 -2.10
C THR A 70 -15.34 -8.60 -1.04
N LEU A 71 -14.41 -9.41 -0.53
CA LEU A 71 -13.39 -8.96 0.41
C LEU A 71 -12.45 -7.94 -0.26
N LEU A 72 -12.03 -8.20 -1.48
CA LEU A 72 -11.18 -7.28 -2.25
C LEU A 72 -11.83 -5.89 -2.37
N LYS A 73 -13.12 -5.81 -2.74
CA LYS A 73 -13.85 -4.54 -2.83
C LYS A 73 -13.90 -3.78 -1.50
N LYS A 74 -14.17 -4.49 -0.39
CA LYS A 74 -14.20 -3.89 0.95
C LYS A 74 -12.83 -3.38 1.38
N MET A 75 -11.77 -4.16 1.15
CA MET A 75 -10.40 -3.79 1.48
C MET A 75 -9.91 -2.63 0.62
N LEU A 76 -10.21 -2.63 -0.68
CA LEU A 76 -9.89 -1.54 -1.58
C LEU A 76 -10.59 -0.24 -1.16
N CYS A 77 -11.88 -0.30 -0.85
CA CYS A 77 -12.64 0.86 -0.38
C CYS A 77 -12.01 1.46 0.89
N PHE A 78 -11.68 0.60 1.86
CA PHE A 78 -11.01 1.03 3.09
C PHE A 78 -9.64 1.66 2.81
N TYR A 79 -8.85 1.05 1.94
CA TYR A 79 -7.54 1.57 1.54
C TYR A 79 -7.67 2.93 0.84
N LEU A 80 -8.65 3.11 -0.05
CA LEU A 80 -8.90 4.39 -0.73
C LEU A 80 -9.29 5.49 0.25
N ILE A 81 -10.11 5.19 1.26
CA ILE A 81 -10.43 6.13 2.34
C ILE A 81 -9.14 6.56 3.05
N GLY A 82 -8.27 5.60 3.39
CA GLY A 82 -6.96 5.89 3.97
C GLY A 82 -6.10 6.75 3.05
N THR A 83 -6.05 6.44 1.77
CA THR A 83 -5.31 7.23 0.78
C THR A 83 -5.80 8.67 0.71
N ILE A 84 -7.11 8.91 0.79
CA ILE A 84 -7.69 10.26 0.87
C ILE A 84 -7.25 10.98 2.15
N VAL A 85 -7.23 10.27 3.29
CA VAL A 85 -6.74 10.83 4.56
C VAL A 85 -5.27 11.23 4.45
N PHE A 86 -4.42 10.38 3.85
CA PHE A 86 -3.01 10.72 3.59
C PHE A 86 -2.87 11.94 2.67
N LEU A 87 -3.63 11.98 1.58
CA LEU A 87 -3.63 13.13 0.67
C LEU A 87 -4.03 14.42 1.39
N ALA A 88 -5.09 14.38 2.19
CA ALA A 88 -5.52 15.54 2.98
C ALA A 88 -4.45 15.95 4.00
N PHE A 89 -3.86 15.01 4.72
CA PHE A 89 -2.81 15.26 5.71
C PHE A 89 -1.59 15.97 5.11
N PHE A 90 -1.12 15.49 3.96
CA PHE A 90 0.05 16.09 3.31
C PHE A 90 -0.28 17.38 2.54
N SER A 91 -1.45 17.47 1.88
CA SER A 91 -1.83 18.66 1.11
C SER A 91 -2.19 19.85 1.99
N LEU A 92 -2.77 19.62 3.17
CA LEU A 92 -3.05 20.66 4.16
C LEU A 92 -1.80 21.09 4.95
N GLY A 93 -0.64 20.47 4.69
CA GLY A 93 0.60 20.82 5.36
C GLY A 93 0.64 20.43 6.85
N LEU A 94 -0.28 19.56 7.30
CA LEU A 94 -0.34 19.12 8.70
C LEU A 94 0.95 18.41 9.15
N SER A 95 1.65 17.75 8.23
CA SER A 95 2.96 17.14 8.54
C SER A 95 3.95 18.20 9.03
N LYS A 96 4.08 19.32 8.32
CA LYS A 96 5.01 20.42 8.70
C LYS A 96 4.63 21.07 10.03
N THR A 97 3.33 21.22 10.30
CA THR A 97 2.85 21.82 11.55
C THR A 97 3.14 20.90 12.73
N LEU A 98 3.02 19.58 12.55
CA LEU A 98 3.25 18.58 13.58
C LEU A 98 4.74 18.26 13.79
N GLU A 99 5.60 18.46 12.80
CA GLU A 99 7.07 18.26 12.91
C GLU A 99 7.69 19.07 14.06
N ALA A 100 7.10 20.21 14.41
CA ALA A 100 7.54 21.01 15.56
C ALA A 100 7.34 20.29 16.90
N SER A 101 6.40 19.36 17.00
CA SER A 101 6.02 18.69 18.25
C SER A 101 6.29 17.17 18.20
N LEU A 102 6.29 16.56 17.04
CA LEU A 102 6.44 15.12 16.85
C LEU A 102 7.40 14.83 15.67
N PRO A 103 8.52 14.12 15.91
CA PRO A 103 9.39 13.72 14.81
C PRO A 103 8.66 12.71 13.90
N TYR A 104 8.82 12.86 12.60
CA TYR A 104 8.26 11.97 11.58
C TYR A 104 6.73 11.75 11.67
N PRO A 105 5.90 12.81 11.62
CA PRO A 105 4.45 12.68 11.82
C PRO A 105 3.77 11.84 10.74
N GLY A 106 4.31 11.81 9.51
CA GLY A 106 3.83 10.93 8.43
C GLY A 106 4.01 9.44 8.74
N ASP A 107 5.11 9.09 9.39
CA ASP A 107 5.39 7.70 9.76
C ASP A 107 4.45 7.21 10.87
N TRP A 108 4.18 8.07 11.86
CA TRP A 108 3.20 7.76 12.91
C TRP A 108 1.79 7.56 12.36
N LEU A 109 1.37 8.42 11.43
CA LEU A 109 0.10 8.24 10.73
C LEU A 109 0.05 6.92 9.99
N THR A 110 1.15 6.55 9.33
CA THR A 110 1.27 5.29 8.58
C THR A 110 1.19 4.08 9.50
N ILE A 111 1.89 4.08 10.62
CA ILE A 111 1.81 3.02 11.63
C ILE A 111 0.38 2.86 12.12
N ALA A 112 -0.28 3.97 12.50
CA ALA A 112 -1.66 3.95 12.93
C ALA A 112 -2.57 3.35 11.84
N PHE A 113 -2.39 3.74 10.59
CA PHE A 113 -3.18 3.21 9.47
C PHE A 113 -2.93 1.72 9.24
N ILE A 114 -1.67 1.25 9.28
CA ILE A 114 -1.32 -0.18 9.17
C ILE A 114 -2.04 -0.99 10.26
N ILE A 115 -2.00 -0.52 11.51
CA ILE A 115 -2.66 -1.20 12.64
C ILE A 115 -4.17 -1.26 12.43
N VAL A 116 -4.79 -0.13 12.08
CA VAL A 116 -6.25 -0.06 11.85
C VAL A 116 -6.66 -0.93 10.68
N TYR A 117 -5.88 -0.94 9.58
CA TYR A 117 -6.11 -1.82 8.44
C TYR A 117 -6.00 -3.30 8.84
N ALA A 118 -4.96 -3.66 9.59
CA ALA A 118 -4.79 -5.03 10.05
C ALA A 118 -5.96 -5.49 10.94
N ILE A 119 -6.42 -4.65 11.87
CA ILE A 119 -7.60 -4.94 12.69
C ILE A 119 -8.85 -5.07 11.83
N TYR A 120 -9.04 -4.18 10.86
CA TYR A 120 -10.18 -4.23 9.94
C TYR A 120 -10.22 -5.54 9.15
N VAL A 121 -9.10 -5.95 8.56
CA VAL A 121 -8.99 -7.23 7.85
C VAL A 121 -9.28 -8.39 8.79
N TRP A 122 -8.73 -8.39 10.00
CA TRP A 122 -9.00 -9.42 11.01
C TRP A 122 -10.48 -9.55 11.33
N ILE A 123 -11.19 -8.42 11.51
CA ILE A 123 -12.64 -8.42 11.78
C ILE A 123 -13.41 -9.04 10.60
N LEU A 124 -13.01 -8.75 9.37
CA LEU A 124 -13.67 -9.28 8.17
C LEU A 124 -13.55 -10.82 8.07
N ILE A 125 -12.40 -11.38 8.46
CA ILE A 125 -12.08 -12.80 8.24
C ILE A 125 -12.24 -13.67 9.49
N ARG A 126 -12.52 -13.08 10.66
CA ARG A 126 -12.54 -13.81 11.94
C ARG A 126 -13.47 -15.03 11.98
N ASN A 127 -14.51 -15.05 11.15
CA ASN A 127 -15.49 -16.14 11.07
C ASN A 127 -15.14 -17.19 10.01
N VAL A 128 -14.02 -17.03 9.27
CA VAL A 128 -13.60 -17.90 8.18
C VAL A 128 -12.24 -18.53 8.50
N PRO A 129 -12.19 -19.75 9.08
CA PRO A 129 -10.95 -20.37 9.55
C PRO A 129 -9.82 -20.46 8.50
N PRO A 130 -10.08 -20.85 7.23
CA PRO A 130 -9.02 -20.96 6.23
C PRO A 130 -8.37 -19.60 5.91
N LEU A 131 -9.12 -18.50 6.00
CA LEU A 131 -8.55 -17.16 5.76
C LEU A 131 -7.67 -16.67 6.91
N ARG A 132 -7.88 -17.13 8.13
CA ARG A 132 -7.03 -16.78 9.27
C ARG A 132 -5.60 -17.28 9.09
N THR A 133 -5.43 -18.49 8.58
CA THR A 133 -4.10 -19.06 8.31
C THR A 133 -3.41 -18.26 7.21
N LYS A 134 -4.11 -17.97 6.12
CA LYS A 134 -3.60 -17.10 5.05
C LYS A 134 -3.20 -15.71 5.57
N TYR A 135 -4.01 -15.13 6.45
CA TYR A 135 -3.72 -13.82 7.04
C TYR A 135 -2.48 -13.81 7.92
N ARG A 136 -2.27 -14.85 8.76
CA ARG A 136 -1.04 -14.96 9.55
C ARG A 136 0.20 -15.01 8.65
N THR A 137 0.14 -15.80 7.57
CA THR A 137 1.23 -15.85 6.58
C THR A 137 1.43 -14.49 5.92
N ALA A 138 0.35 -13.79 5.56
CA ALA A 138 0.41 -12.46 4.99
C ALA A 138 1.10 -11.46 5.93
N LEU A 139 0.73 -11.45 7.22
CA LEU A 139 1.36 -10.57 8.22
C LEU A 139 2.87 -10.85 8.38
N ILE A 140 3.25 -12.13 8.45
CA ILE A 140 4.67 -12.51 8.56
C ILE A 140 5.44 -12.02 7.34
N LEU A 141 4.95 -12.30 6.12
CA LEU A 141 5.61 -11.87 4.89
C LEU A 141 5.70 -10.35 4.79
N THR A 142 4.65 -9.64 5.20
CA THR A 142 4.61 -8.18 5.20
C THR A 142 5.72 -7.54 6.02
N VAL A 143 6.07 -8.14 7.15
CA VAL A 143 7.14 -7.63 8.02
C VAL A 143 8.50 -8.20 7.60
N VAL A 144 8.60 -9.51 7.39
CA VAL A 144 9.88 -10.17 7.12
C VAL A 144 10.51 -9.68 5.81
N ALA A 145 9.73 -9.52 4.75
CA ALA A 145 10.29 -9.15 3.44
C ALA A 145 11.01 -7.79 3.44
N PRO A 146 10.40 -6.68 3.91
CA PRO A 146 11.09 -5.39 3.98
C PRO A 146 12.30 -5.40 4.89
N PHE A 147 12.20 -6.03 6.07
CA PHE A 147 13.30 -6.10 7.03
C PHE A 147 14.42 -7.07 6.65
N THR A 148 14.19 -7.97 5.70
CA THR A 148 15.25 -8.81 5.12
C THR A 148 15.93 -8.10 3.95
N ILE A 149 15.14 -7.58 3.03
CA ILE A 149 15.64 -7.00 1.78
C ILE A 149 16.19 -5.59 2.00
N GLY A 150 15.49 -4.75 2.77
CA GLY A 150 15.87 -3.35 2.98
C GLY A 150 17.25 -3.15 3.56
N PRO A 151 17.63 -3.81 4.67
CA PRO A 151 18.98 -3.72 5.22
C PRO A 151 20.07 -4.19 4.27
N ILE A 152 19.81 -5.23 3.45
CA ILE A 152 20.74 -5.69 2.44
C ILE A 152 21.00 -4.56 1.43
N PHE A 153 19.96 -3.93 0.92
CA PHE A 153 20.11 -2.81 -0.03
C PHE A 153 20.81 -1.61 0.60
N LYS A 154 20.41 -1.22 1.81
CA LYS A 154 20.96 -0.02 2.45
C LYS A 154 22.40 -0.21 2.93
N TYR A 155 22.69 -1.27 3.68
CA TYR A 155 23.97 -1.41 4.39
C TYR A 155 25.01 -2.25 3.64
N PHE A 156 24.59 -3.23 2.84
CA PHE A 156 25.52 -4.05 2.07
C PHE A 156 25.74 -3.54 0.65
N LEU A 157 24.66 -3.12 -0.03
CA LEU A 157 24.76 -2.60 -1.39
C LEU A 157 24.92 -1.09 -1.45
N LEU A 158 24.84 -0.39 -0.31
CA LEU A 158 24.97 1.07 -0.18
C LEU A 158 24.04 1.86 -1.13
N VAL A 159 22.85 1.32 -1.37
CA VAL A 159 21.83 1.99 -2.19
C VAL A 159 21.07 2.99 -1.32
N PRO A 160 21.04 4.28 -1.69
CA PRO A 160 20.30 5.28 -0.93
C PRO A 160 18.81 4.97 -0.94
N MET A 161 18.17 5.06 0.22
CA MET A 161 16.72 4.87 0.34
C MET A 161 15.99 6.10 -0.20
N PRO A 162 14.83 5.93 -0.85
CA PRO A 162 14.06 7.05 -1.41
C PRO A 162 13.63 8.07 -0.36
N THR A 163 13.22 7.60 0.82
CA THR A 163 12.85 8.43 1.97
C THR A 163 13.33 7.73 3.24
N GLU A 164 14.12 8.44 4.01
CA GLU A 164 14.65 7.98 5.29
C GLU A 164 13.84 8.63 6.42
N GLY A 165 13.05 7.81 7.11
CA GLY A 165 12.18 8.22 8.19
C GLY A 165 12.56 7.56 9.51
N MET A 166 11.54 7.33 10.35
CA MET A 166 11.73 6.83 11.70
C MET A 166 12.37 5.43 11.75
N VAL A 167 11.95 4.50 10.89
CA VAL A 167 12.46 3.12 10.91
C VAL A 167 13.91 3.09 10.45
N VAL A 168 14.23 3.85 9.41
CA VAL A 168 15.61 3.97 8.91
C VAL A 168 16.50 4.58 9.99
N ALA A 169 16.06 5.64 10.68
CA ALA A 169 16.83 6.26 11.77
C ALA A 169 17.13 5.28 12.91
N VAL A 170 16.16 4.43 13.28
CA VAL A 170 16.38 3.37 14.30
C VAL A 170 17.36 2.31 13.80
N LEU A 171 17.24 1.88 12.55
CA LEU A 171 18.17 0.90 11.97
C LEU A 171 19.59 1.46 11.88
N ASP A 172 19.75 2.74 11.52
CA ASP A 172 21.06 3.41 11.49
C ASP A 172 21.67 3.49 12.88
N ALA A 173 20.87 3.83 13.90
CA ALA A 173 21.33 3.84 15.29
C ALA A 173 21.80 2.45 15.76
N ILE A 174 21.18 1.37 15.30
CA ILE A 174 21.59 0.00 15.62
C ILE A 174 22.85 -0.40 14.85
N TRP A 175 22.91 -0.06 13.56
CA TRP A 175 24.02 -0.47 12.67
C TRP A 175 25.33 0.25 12.96
N TYR A 176 25.25 1.54 13.28
CA TYR A 176 26.42 2.39 13.58
C TYR A 176 26.63 2.55 15.09
N TRP A 177 26.06 1.68 15.91
CA TRP A 177 26.30 1.68 17.35
C TRP A 177 27.76 1.31 17.60
N ASP A 178 28.55 2.31 17.96
CA ASP A 178 29.92 2.11 18.43
C ASP A 178 29.88 1.51 19.85
N PHE A 179 30.42 0.32 20.01
CA PHE A 179 30.67 -0.31 21.30
C PHE A 179 31.94 0.24 21.94
#